data_19ef21ffa3453be8ecdeb9afb88dd23f
#
_entry.id   19ef21ffa3453be8ecdeb9afb88dd23f
#
_cell.length_a   1.000
_cell.length_b   1.000
_cell.length_c   1.000
_cell.angle_alpha   90.00
_cell.angle_beta   90.00
_cell.angle_gamma   90.00
#
_symmetry.space_group_name_H-M   'P 1'
#
loop_
_entity.id
_entity.type
_entity.pdbx_description
1 polymer ?
#
loop_
_entity_poly.entity_id
_entity_poly.type
_entity_poly.pdbx_seq_one_letter_code
_entity_poly.pdbx_strand_id
1 'polypeptide(L)'
;ILSGTNITNFYADNIYFYNDGSIIPPVPTTAAPTPTTAAANVTSIFSDAYTNVAGSDLNPNWGQATVTTQVSIAGNNTLKYAGLNYQGLQFGSAQNVTARNFLHLDYYTANSTSLKVYLISPGPVEKSYTLTVPSPGGWNSVDIPLSNFAPVNLSNVIQIKFDGNGDIYLDNIYFRN
;
A
#
# COMPACT_ATOMS: atom_id res chain seq x y z
N ILE A 1 -8.22 22.76 -33.38
CA ILE A 1 -7.90 23.48 -34.64
C ILE A 1 -9.12 24.34 -34.97
N LEU A 2 -8.92 25.66 -35.02
CA LEU A 2 -9.96 26.56 -35.52
C LEU A 2 -9.73 26.73 -37.01
N SER A 3 -10.70 26.34 -37.80
CA SER A 3 -10.67 26.53 -39.25
C SER A 3 -12.03 27.06 -39.75
N GLY A 4 -12.00 27.90 -40.70
CA GLY A 4 -13.22 28.40 -41.35
C GLY A 4 -12.89 28.99 -42.71
N THR A 5 -13.84 28.93 -43.63
CA THR A 5 -13.82 29.60 -44.92
C THR A 5 -14.74 30.84 -44.86
N ASN A 6 -14.26 31.98 -45.38
CA ASN A 6 -15.02 33.25 -45.43
C ASN A 6 -15.29 33.91 -44.07
N ILE A 7 -14.37 33.75 -43.10
CA ILE A 7 -14.41 34.53 -41.85
C ILE A 7 -13.77 35.87 -42.11
N THR A 8 -14.54 36.97 -42.07
CA THR A 8 -14.06 38.33 -42.23
C THR A 8 -13.59 38.95 -40.92
N ASN A 9 -14.15 38.50 -39.78
CA ASN A 9 -13.74 38.91 -38.42
C ASN A 9 -13.86 37.74 -37.49
N PHE A 10 -12.84 37.54 -36.66
CA PHE A 10 -12.84 36.53 -35.61
C PHE A 10 -12.38 37.18 -34.29
N TYR A 11 -13.21 37.08 -33.29
CA TYR A 11 -12.89 37.56 -31.95
C TYR A 11 -12.77 36.33 -31.05
N ALA A 12 -11.67 36.21 -30.33
CA ALA A 12 -11.46 35.16 -29.35
C ALA A 12 -11.05 35.78 -28.03
N ASP A 13 -11.67 35.40 -26.94
CA ASP A 13 -11.36 35.82 -25.59
C ASP A 13 -11.31 34.59 -24.67
N ASN A 14 -10.58 34.73 -23.58
CA ASN A 14 -10.47 33.71 -22.54
C ASN A 14 -10.05 32.29 -23.04
N ILE A 15 -9.19 32.23 -24.06
CA ILE A 15 -8.58 30.98 -24.52
C ILE A 15 -7.41 30.67 -23.59
N TYR A 16 -7.61 29.72 -22.70
CA TYR A 16 -6.57 29.24 -21.78
C TYR A 16 -6.62 27.74 -21.62
N PHE A 17 -5.47 27.16 -21.31
CA PHE A 17 -5.40 25.78 -20.90
C PHE A 17 -5.80 25.72 -19.44
N TYR A 18 -6.90 25.05 -19.17
CA TYR A 18 -7.40 24.84 -17.83
C TYR A 18 -6.93 23.47 -17.33
N ASN A 19 -6.32 23.45 -16.18
CA ASN A 19 -6.15 22.22 -15.41
C ASN A 19 -7.46 22.01 -14.66
N ASP A 20 -8.23 20.98 -15.05
CA ASP A 20 -9.53 20.62 -14.46
C ASP A 20 -9.42 20.11 -13.01
N GLY A 21 -8.23 20.22 -12.43
CA GLY A 21 -7.98 19.69 -11.09
C GLY A 21 -7.82 18.16 -11.08
N SER A 22 -7.74 17.54 -12.26
CA SER A 22 -7.28 16.15 -12.36
C SER A 22 -5.80 16.14 -11.95
N ILE A 23 -5.60 16.17 -10.66
CA ILE A 23 -4.30 15.99 -10.04
C ILE A 23 -3.90 14.55 -10.37
N ILE A 24 -2.86 14.40 -11.20
CA ILE A 24 -2.13 13.13 -11.24
C ILE A 24 -1.79 12.82 -9.79
N PRO A 25 -2.27 11.72 -9.21
CA PRO A 25 -2.02 11.43 -7.81
C PRO A 25 -0.52 11.56 -7.54
N PRO A 26 -0.10 12.40 -6.60
CA PRO A 26 1.32 12.54 -6.34
C PRO A 26 1.87 11.17 -5.95
N VAL A 27 2.89 10.73 -6.66
CA VAL A 27 3.66 9.54 -6.32
C VAL A 27 4.70 9.92 -5.26
N PRO A 28 5.12 9.01 -4.39
CA PRO A 28 6.22 9.29 -3.48
C PRO A 28 7.49 9.62 -4.27
N THR A 29 8.18 10.68 -3.88
CA THR A 29 9.44 11.12 -4.48
C THR A 29 10.66 10.72 -3.66
N THR A 30 10.44 10.25 -2.44
CA THR A 30 11.45 9.74 -1.52
C THR A 30 11.15 8.29 -1.18
N ALA A 31 12.18 7.51 -0.89
CA ALA A 31 12.01 6.16 -0.36
C ALA A 31 11.23 6.16 0.97
N ALA A 32 10.63 5.03 1.31
CA ALA A 32 10.10 4.79 2.65
C ALA A 32 11.23 4.93 3.70
N PRO A 33 10.90 5.22 4.98
CA PRO A 33 11.88 5.30 6.03
C PRO A 33 12.71 4.02 6.16
N THR A 34 14.02 4.15 6.35
CA THR A 34 14.87 2.98 6.55
C THR A 34 14.58 2.35 7.92
N PRO A 35 14.23 1.05 7.98
CA PRO A 35 13.99 0.38 9.25
C PRO A 35 15.23 0.33 10.14
N THR A 36 15.03 0.46 11.45
CA THR A 36 16.12 0.42 12.47
C THR A 36 16.05 -0.79 13.39
N THR A 37 14.99 -1.59 13.31
CA THR A 37 14.83 -2.80 14.14
C THR A 37 15.87 -3.85 13.76
N ALA A 38 16.55 -4.43 14.73
CA ALA A 38 17.52 -5.50 14.47
C ALA A 38 16.84 -6.71 13.78
N ALA A 39 17.45 -7.27 12.74
CA ALA A 39 16.88 -8.34 11.93
C ALA A 39 16.43 -9.57 12.75
N ALA A 40 17.12 -9.91 13.84
CA ALA A 40 16.73 -11.00 14.74
C ALA A 40 15.34 -10.79 15.40
N ASN A 41 14.86 -9.55 15.46
CA ASN A 41 13.57 -9.16 16.04
C ASN A 41 12.48 -8.96 14.98
N VAL A 42 12.74 -9.36 13.72
CA VAL A 42 11.86 -9.12 12.58
C VAL A 42 11.46 -10.44 11.91
N THR A 43 10.23 -10.51 11.44
CA THR A 43 9.74 -11.50 10.48
C THR A 43 9.19 -10.69 9.30
N SER A 44 9.97 -10.59 8.23
CA SER A 44 9.68 -9.68 7.11
C SER A 44 8.85 -10.34 6.02
N ILE A 45 7.84 -9.63 5.53
CA ILE A 45 6.99 -10.03 4.40
C ILE A 45 7.42 -9.29 3.13
N PHE A 46 7.65 -7.97 3.24
CA PHE A 46 8.13 -7.14 2.14
C PHE A 46 8.97 -5.99 2.67
N SER A 47 10.25 -6.00 2.40
CA SER A 47 11.18 -4.92 2.72
C SER A 47 12.51 -5.17 2.02
N ASP A 48 13.19 -4.12 1.59
CA ASP A 48 14.56 -4.21 1.06
C ASP A 48 15.61 -4.33 2.20
N ALA A 49 15.23 -3.98 3.43
CA ALA A 49 16.14 -4.00 4.59
C ALA A 49 16.33 -5.38 5.22
N TYR A 50 15.42 -6.34 4.92
CA TYR A 50 15.40 -7.65 5.59
C TYR A 50 15.25 -8.80 4.60
N THR A 51 15.56 -10.02 5.04
CA THR A 51 15.21 -11.22 4.30
C THR A 51 13.72 -11.50 4.48
N ASN A 52 12.98 -11.42 3.38
CA ASN A 52 11.54 -11.68 3.37
C ASN A 52 11.22 -13.18 3.45
N VAL A 53 10.03 -13.52 3.95
CA VAL A 53 9.51 -14.90 3.94
C VAL A 53 9.49 -15.42 2.52
N ALA A 54 10.30 -16.47 2.28
CA ALA A 54 10.49 -17.02 0.93
C ALA A 54 9.19 -17.61 0.36
N GLY A 55 9.01 -17.47 -0.97
CA GLY A 55 7.86 -18.03 -1.68
C GLY A 55 6.54 -17.28 -1.44
N SER A 56 6.59 -16.09 -0.82
CA SER A 56 5.41 -15.26 -0.68
C SER A 56 4.93 -14.72 -2.01
N ASP A 57 3.61 -14.82 -2.26
CA ASP A 57 2.95 -14.23 -3.42
C ASP A 57 2.43 -12.83 -3.04
N LEU A 58 3.00 -11.82 -3.66
CA LEU A 58 2.66 -10.41 -3.42
C LEU A 58 1.44 -9.94 -4.24
N ASN A 59 0.93 -10.80 -5.14
CA ASN A 59 -0.21 -10.48 -5.99
C ASN A 59 -1.11 -11.71 -6.25
N PRO A 60 -1.56 -12.42 -5.20
CA PRO A 60 -2.46 -13.56 -5.39
C PRO A 60 -3.76 -13.09 -6.07
N ASN A 61 -4.23 -13.91 -7.01
CA ASN A 61 -5.49 -13.63 -7.72
C ASN A 61 -6.69 -14.06 -6.84
N TRP A 62 -7.29 -13.10 -6.16
CA TRP A 62 -8.51 -13.29 -5.37
C TRP A 62 -9.75 -12.66 -6.03
N GLY A 63 -9.65 -12.27 -7.31
CA GLY A 63 -10.72 -11.60 -8.05
C GLY A 63 -10.80 -10.09 -7.81
N GLN A 64 -9.74 -9.50 -7.25
CA GLN A 64 -9.62 -8.06 -7.02
C GLN A 64 -9.52 -7.27 -8.34
N ALA A 65 -9.97 -6.01 -8.32
CA ALA A 65 -9.76 -5.06 -9.41
C ALA A 65 -8.44 -4.28 -9.27
N THR A 66 -7.81 -4.35 -8.11
CA THR A 66 -6.52 -3.71 -7.82
C THR A 66 -5.44 -4.16 -8.80
N VAL A 67 -4.69 -3.21 -9.35
CA VAL A 67 -3.50 -3.50 -10.17
C VAL A 67 -2.26 -3.38 -9.29
N THR A 68 -1.60 -4.51 -9.06
CA THR A 68 -0.39 -4.60 -8.24
C THR A 68 0.86 -4.55 -9.11
N THR A 69 1.80 -3.68 -8.76
CA THR A 69 3.12 -3.59 -9.38
C THR A 69 4.19 -3.32 -8.32
N GLN A 70 5.44 -3.65 -8.62
CA GLN A 70 6.59 -3.19 -7.85
C GLN A 70 7.27 -2.06 -8.63
N VAL A 71 7.57 -0.97 -7.95
CA VAL A 71 8.18 0.23 -8.53
C VAL A 71 9.39 0.65 -7.71
N SER A 72 10.40 1.20 -8.36
CA SER A 72 11.55 1.76 -7.64
C SER A 72 11.30 3.22 -7.32
N ILE A 73 11.33 3.57 -6.04
CA ILE A 73 11.20 4.95 -5.54
C ILE A 73 12.51 5.34 -4.86
N ALA A 74 13.25 6.27 -5.47
CA ALA A 74 14.56 6.72 -4.99
C ALA A 74 15.53 5.54 -4.71
N GLY A 75 15.49 4.49 -5.55
CA GLY A 75 16.34 3.31 -5.43
C GLY A 75 15.82 2.20 -4.51
N ASN A 76 14.70 2.42 -3.82
CA ASN A 76 14.07 1.44 -2.95
C ASN A 76 12.87 0.76 -3.66
N ASN A 77 12.72 -0.55 -3.48
CA ASN A 77 11.62 -1.31 -4.09
C ASN A 77 10.34 -1.13 -3.27
N THR A 78 9.30 -0.67 -3.93
CA THR A 78 8.03 -0.30 -3.30
C THR A 78 6.89 -1.05 -3.97
N LEU A 79 5.97 -1.59 -3.19
CA LEU A 79 4.77 -2.25 -3.69
C LEU A 79 3.69 -1.19 -3.95
N LYS A 80 3.19 -1.12 -5.20
CA LYS A 80 2.13 -0.20 -5.60
C LYS A 80 0.84 -0.97 -5.85
N TYR A 81 -0.24 -0.51 -5.23
CA TYR A 81 -1.63 -0.91 -5.50
C TYR A 81 -2.36 0.25 -6.17
N ALA A 82 -2.59 0.16 -7.48
CA ALA A 82 -3.35 1.16 -8.21
C ALA A 82 -4.84 0.80 -8.23
N GLY A 83 -5.69 1.77 -7.92
CA GLY A 83 -7.13 1.58 -7.84
C GLY A 83 -7.54 0.53 -6.82
N LEU A 84 -6.98 0.60 -5.60
CA LEU A 84 -7.24 -0.37 -4.55
C LEU A 84 -8.74 -0.53 -4.31
N ASN A 85 -9.24 -1.78 -4.44
CA ASN A 85 -10.50 -2.21 -3.85
C ASN A 85 -10.23 -3.20 -2.69
N TYR A 86 -9.46 -4.23 -2.94
CA TYR A 86 -8.75 -5.06 -1.97
C TYR A 86 -7.57 -5.75 -2.64
N GLN A 87 -6.55 -6.13 -1.86
CA GLN A 87 -5.37 -6.86 -2.33
C GLN A 87 -4.80 -7.71 -1.22
N GLY A 88 -4.50 -8.96 -1.54
CA GLY A 88 -3.84 -9.88 -0.65
C GLY A 88 -2.32 -9.93 -0.81
N LEU A 89 -1.67 -10.40 0.25
CA LEU A 89 -0.30 -10.91 0.28
C LEU A 89 -0.39 -12.31 0.87
N GLN A 90 -0.02 -13.34 0.14
CA GLN A 90 0.00 -14.71 0.63
C GLN A 90 1.41 -15.12 1.02
N PHE A 91 1.59 -15.57 2.25
CA PHE A 91 2.91 -16.01 2.70
C PHE A 91 3.26 -17.37 2.08
N GLY A 92 4.53 -17.56 1.74
CA GLY A 92 5.02 -18.84 1.21
C GLY A 92 4.92 -19.99 2.22
N SER A 93 4.87 -19.66 3.51
CA SER A 93 4.59 -20.57 4.61
C SER A 93 3.92 -19.82 5.76
N ALA A 94 3.10 -20.53 6.54
CA ALA A 94 2.48 -19.96 7.72
C ALA A 94 3.54 -19.45 8.72
N GLN A 95 3.30 -18.28 9.29
CA GLN A 95 4.23 -17.62 10.20
C GLN A 95 3.69 -17.70 11.64
N ASN A 96 4.56 -18.14 12.56
CA ASN A 96 4.31 -18.01 13.99
C ASN A 96 4.89 -16.67 14.45
N VAL A 97 4.00 -15.70 14.71
CA VAL A 97 4.36 -14.34 15.14
C VAL A 97 4.04 -14.09 16.62
N THR A 98 3.80 -15.13 17.43
CA THR A 98 3.49 -14.98 18.86
C THR A 98 4.62 -14.37 19.67
N ALA A 99 5.87 -14.43 19.17
CA ALA A 99 7.03 -13.78 19.77
C ALA A 99 7.24 -12.34 19.25
N ARG A 100 6.31 -11.77 18.52
CA ARG A 100 6.31 -10.41 18.02
C ARG A 100 5.21 -9.60 18.70
N ASN A 101 5.42 -8.28 18.77
CA ASN A 101 4.48 -7.37 19.42
C ASN A 101 3.63 -6.60 18.44
N PHE A 102 4.20 -6.29 17.25
CA PHE A 102 3.60 -5.38 16.28
C PHE A 102 3.65 -5.94 14.86
N LEU A 103 2.63 -5.60 14.06
CA LEU A 103 2.73 -5.51 12.62
C LEU A 103 3.17 -4.08 12.29
N HIS A 104 4.31 -3.94 11.64
CA HIS A 104 4.80 -2.68 11.09
C HIS A 104 4.54 -2.59 9.61
N LEU A 105 4.19 -1.40 9.12
CA LEU A 105 4.17 -1.08 7.70
C LEU A 105 4.39 0.41 7.46
N ASP A 106 5.05 0.73 6.37
CA ASP A 106 5.10 2.06 5.79
C ASP A 106 4.14 2.16 4.62
N TYR A 107 3.34 3.21 4.58
CA TYR A 107 2.41 3.45 3.47
C TYR A 107 2.38 4.91 3.06
N TYR A 108 2.12 5.12 1.78
CA TYR A 108 1.93 6.42 1.17
C TYR A 108 0.67 6.40 0.32
N THR A 109 -0.15 7.44 0.41
CA THR A 109 -1.26 7.66 -0.49
C THR A 109 -1.52 9.16 -0.61
N ALA A 110 -2.00 9.57 -1.79
CA ALA A 110 -2.39 10.95 -2.04
C ALA A 110 -3.90 11.10 -2.28
N ASN A 111 -4.60 10.02 -2.55
CA ASN A 111 -5.99 10.05 -2.99
C ASN A 111 -6.89 9.00 -2.32
N SER A 112 -6.37 8.19 -1.40
CA SER A 112 -7.21 7.28 -0.62
C SER A 112 -7.98 8.06 0.45
N THR A 113 -9.20 7.62 0.73
CA THR A 113 -10.05 8.10 1.83
C THR A 113 -10.37 7.01 2.84
N SER A 114 -9.98 5.76 2.54
CA SER A 114 -10.19 4.60 3.40
C SER A 114 -9.12 3.56 3.16
N LEU A 115 -8.47 3.11 4.22
CA LEU A 115 -7.46 2.05 4.15
C LEU A 115 -7.53 1.18 5.42
N LYS A 116 -7.58 -0.13 5.20
CA LYS A 116 -7.54 -1.13 6.28
C LYS A 116 -6.50 -2.19 5.95
N VAL A 117 -5.88 -2.72 6.98
CA VAL A 117 -5.03 -3.90 6.90
C VAL A 117 -5.65 -5.02 7.72
N TYR A 118 -5.59 -6.24 7.20
CA TYR A 118 -6.09 -7.46 7.84
C TYR A 118 -4.96 -8.44 8.07
N LEU A 119 -4.99 -9.14 9.19
CA LEU A 119 -4.30 -10.42 9.34
C LEU A 119 -5.28 -11.56 9.16
N ILE A 120 -4.79 -12.66 8.60
CA ILE A 120 -5.60 -13.85 8.27
C ILE A 120 -4.87 -15.10 8.73
N SER A 121 -5.59 -15.95 9.45
CA SER A 121 -5.19 -17.32 9.79
C SER A 121 -6.16 -18.34 9.18
N PRO A 122 -5.78 -19.63 9.09
CA PRO A 122 -6.65 -20.64 8.51
C PRO A 122 -8.05 -20.70 9.14
N GLY A 123 -9.05 -20.99 8.27
CA GLY A 123 -10.46 -21.07 8.65
C GLY A 123 -11.44 -20.49 7.64
N PRO A 124 -11.26 -19.37 6.90
CA PRO A 124 -10.38 -18.24 7.23
C PRO A 124 -10.89 -17.44 8.44
N VAL A 125 -10.00 -17.12 9.35
CA VAL A 125 -10.27 -16.17 10.43
C VAL A 125 -9.50 -14.91 10.14
N GLU A 126 -10.20 -13.78 9.94
CA GLU A 126 -9.59 -12.50 9.62
C GLU A 126 -10.04 -11.40 10.57
N LYS A 127 -9.18 -10.45 10.79
CA LYS A 127 -9.47 -9.23 11.55
C LYS A 127 -8.76 -8.04 10.94
N SER A 128 -9.49 -6.93 10.79
CA SER A 128 -8.96 -5.67 10.26
C SER A 128 -8.55 -4.71 11.34
N TYR A 129 -7.59 -3.86 10.97
CA TYR A 129 -7.26 -2.61 11.64
C TYR A 129 -7.40 -1.46 10.63
N THR A 130 -8.06 -0.37 11.02
CA THR A 130 -8.22 0.82 10.17
C THR A 130 -6.99 1.70 10.31
N LEU A 131 -6.35 1.98 9.17
CA LEU A 131 -5.22 2.90 9.09
C LEU A 131 -5.72 4.35 8.98
N THR A 132 -5.01 5.27 9.59
CA THR A 132 -5.27 6.69 9.39
C THR A 132 -4.86 7.07 7.98
N VAL A 133 -5.78 7.61 7.20
CA VAL A 133 -5.46 8.15 5.87
C VAL A 133 -5.06 9.60 6.06
N PRO A 134 -3.78 9.95 5.93
CA PRO A 134 -3.31 11.32 6.13
C PRO A 134 -3.70 12.22 4.96
N SER A 135 -3.57 13.51 5.20
CA SER A 135 -3.53 14.49 4.10
C SER A 135 -2.38 14.16 3.14
N PRO A 136 -2.53 14.43 1.82
CA PRO A 136 -1.57 13.98 0.81
C PRO A 136 -0.14 14.43 1.09
N GLY A 137 0.83 13.57 0.80
CA GLY A 137 2.19 13.97 0.54
C GLY A 137 3.29 13.46 1.46
N GLY A 138 3.10 12.42 2.25
CA GLY A 138 4.17 11.84 3.06
C GLY A 138 4.05 10.33 3.30
N TRP A 139 5.17 9.68 3.57
CA TRP A 139 5.17 8.33 4.11
C TRP A 139 4.65 8.33 5.55
N ASN A 140 3.86 7.33 5.87
CA ASN A 140 3.33 7.08 7.20
C ASN A 140 3.85 5.75 7.67
N SER A 141 4.50 5.74 8.82
CA SER A 141 4.96 4.53 9.51
C SER A 141 4.00 4.21 10.63
N VAL A 142 3.57 2.97 10.73
CA VAL A 142 2.68 2.52 11.81
C VAL A 142 3.12 1.20 12.39
N ASP A 143 3.04 1.12 13.72
CA ASP A 143 3.17 -0.10 14.50
C ASP A 143 1.80 -0.47 15.07
N ILE A 144 1.22 -1.55 14.59
CA ILE A 144 -0.10 -2.02 15.01
C ILE A 144 0.10 -3.16 16.02
N PRO A 145 -0.28 -2.99 17.29
CA PRO A 145 -0.21 -4.07 18.25
C PRO A 145 -0.95 -5.32 17.76
N LEU A 146 -0.30 -6.47 17.78
CA LEU A 146 -0.86 -7.73 17.28
C LEU A 146 -2.12 -8.16 18.06
N SER A 147 -2.30 -7.68 19.30
CA SER A 147 -3.53 -7.86 20.07
C SER A 147 -4.78 -7.28 19.40
N ASN A 148 -4.63 -6.28 18.51
CA ASN A 148 -5.74 -5.69 17.76
C ASN A 148 -6.32 -6.64 16.70
N PHE A 149 -5.62 -7.71 16.38
CA PHE A 149 -6.05 -8.69 15.39
C PHE A 149 -6.75 -9.92 15.99
N ALA A 150 -7.05 -9.93 17.30
CA ALA A 150 -7.86 -11.00 17.86
C ALA A 150 -9.23 -11.09 17.13
N PRO A 151 -9.73 -12.31 16.75
CA PRO A 151 -9.30 -13.64 17.17
C PRO A 151 -8.33 -14.37 16.20
N VAL A 152 -7.58 -13.69 15.34
CA VAL A 152 -6.62 -14.33 14.43
C VAL A 152 -5.61 -15.14 15.22
N ASN A 153 -5.33 -16.36 14.75
CA ASN A 153 -4.33 -17.24 15.37
C ASN A 153 -2.91 -16.78 15.00
N LEU A 154 -2.26 -16.05 15.89
CA LEU A 154 -0.91 -15.53 15.70
C LEU A 154 0.19 -16.61 15.62
N SER A 155 -0.09 -17.87 16.01
CA SER A 155 0.85 -18.96 15.78
C SER A 155 0.81 -19.52 14.34
N ASN A 156 -0.16 -19.06 13.51
CA ASN A 156 -0.39 -19.61 12.19
C ASN A 156 -0.97 -18.53 11.24
N VAL A 157 -0.27 -17.40 11.09
CA VAL A 157 -0.67 -16.33 10.16
C VAL A 157 -0.24 -16.71 8.75
N ILE A 158 -1.17 -16.67 7.80
CA ILE A 158 -0.94 -17.11 6.41
C ILE A 158 -1.00 -15.98 5.38
N GLN A 159 -1.69 -14.88 5.70
CA GLN A 159 -1.95 -13.80 4.73
C GLN A 159 -2.09 -12.46 5.44
N ILE A 160 -1.78 -11.41 4.68
CA ILE A 160 -2.21 -10.04 4.94
C ILE A 160 -3.15 -9.63 3.80
N LYS A 161 -4.16 -8.81 4.11
CA LYS A 161 -5.03 -8.19 3.09
C LYS A 161 -5.10 -6.70 3.36
N PHE A 162 -5.10 -5.92 2.31
CA PHE A 162 -5.44 -4.50 2.32
C PHE A 162 -6.80 -4.31 1.66
N ASP A 163 -7.60 -3.41 2.20
CA ASP A 163 -8.92 -3.03 1.69
C ASP A 163 -9.05 -1.51 1.77
N GLY A 164 -9.60 -0.89 0.74
CA GLY A 164 -9.68 0.56 0.70
C GLY A 164 -10.00 1.13 -0.68
N ASN A 165 -9.44 2.28 -0.98
CA ASN A 165 -9.59 2.93 -2.28
C ASN A 165 -8.35 3.75 -2.66
N GLY A 166 -8.30 4.22 -3.91
CA GLY A 166 -7.22 5.05 -4.42
C GLY A 166 -5.94 4.27 -4.72
N ASP A 167 -4.85 4.99 -4.88
CA ASP A 167 -3.52 4.43 -5.12
C ASP A 167 -2.72 4.41 -3.83
N ILE A 168 -2.19 3.24 -3.47
CA ILE A 168 -1.43 3.01 -2.26
C ILE A 168 -0.03 2.53 -2.64
N TYR A 169 0.97 3.06 -1.96
CA TYR A 169 2.35 2.59 -2.00
C TYR A 169 2.68 2.02 -0.63
N LEU A 170 3.29 0.84 -0.61
CA LEU A 170 3.59 0.10 0.61
C LEU A 170 5.04 -0.33 0.62
N ASP A 171 5.64 -0.29 1.79
CA ASP A 171 6.97 -0.80 2.04
C ASP A 171 7.09 -1.24 3.51
N ASN A 172 8.21 -1.90 3.84
CA ASN A 172 8.54 -2.26 5.21
C ASN A 172 7.42 -3.00 5.96
N ILE A 173 6.79 -3.96 5.27
CA ILE A 173 5.74 -4.80 5.85
C ILE A 173 6.41 -5.96 6.61
N TYR A 174 6.40 -5.90 7.94
CA TYR A 174 7.01 -6.93 8.78
C TYR A 174 6.40 -6.99 10.18
N PHE A 175 6.57 -8.13 10.84
CA PHE A 175 6.29 -8.29 12.27
C PHE A 175 7.56 -7.99 13.08
N ARG A 176 7.43 -7.31 14.20
CA ARG A 176 8.56 -6.90 15.05
C ARG A 176 8.25 -6.91 16.55
N ASN A 177 9.33 -6.89 17.36
CA ASN A 177 9.30 -6.59 18.79
C ASN A 177 9.41 -5.09 19.05
#